data_4d84f1248c10715c916698beedc166ca
#
_entry.id   4d84f1248c10715c916698beedc166ca
#
_cell.length_a   1.000
_cell.length_b   1.000
_cell.length_c   1.000
_cell.angle_alpha   90.00
_cell.angle_beta   90.00
_cell.angle_gamma   90.00
#
_symmetry.space_group_name_H-M   'P 1'
#
loop_
_entity.id
_entity.type
_entity.pdbx_description
1 polymer ?
#
loop_
_entity_poly.entity_id
_entity_poly.type
_entity_poly.pdbx_seq_one_letter_code
_entity_poly.pdbx_strand_id
1 'polypeptide(L)'
;PVASINFWYRVGSKDEVVRRSGFAHLFEHLMFMGTDRVPGNKFDTLMESGGGANNASTSSDRTNYFSSGPAQLLPTLLWLDADRLEDLARTMDQEKLDKQRDVVRNERRQSYENRPYGKAELQIQEMLYPVGHPYHIPVIGTHEDLEAATVGDVKDFFATYYVPNNVSLCVAGDFDPAKIKPLIAGLFGNLSRRGDPPHATAAPVKLDRVQRATMLDKVQLPLIAMAYHSPANLAEGDAEMDLAAAVLSAGKTSRLYKRLVYDDKIAAEVSAYQDSSQLGSVFRIDVLARPGIDLDRVEKAVDEELAKFVDTGPSAAELEQRKAAFELSMLSGLQTIEAKADQLNKYEYYWGEPNSFKRDLDRYRNATVDSVRKWSKEVLTPNGRVIMRVLPEAPERAASARDAQPKPMTAEQFKLQSPEPFKLNNGIPVMLWTKSELPLVAMAVVFRPGHIVGDTRKAGAVYLAADMLDEGAGDLDALDFSDAMQSLGARFSPSADRESMSVSLTV
;
A
#
# COMPACT_ATOMS: atom_id res chain seq x y z
N PRO A 1 -22.37 -12.06 -3.44
CA PRO A 1 -21.84 -12.45 -4.75
C PRO A 1 -20.90 -11.35 -5.28
N VAL A 2 -19.58 -11.63 -5.28
CA VAL A 2 -18.53 -10.76 -5.77
C VAL A 2 -17.63 -11.51 -6.74
N ALA A 3 -17.01 -10.81 -7.68
CA ALA A 3 -16.01 -11.35 -8.59
C ALA A 3 -14.81 -10.42 -8.69
N SER A 4 -13.66 -10.98 -8.98
CA SER A 4 -12.41 -10.28 -9.21
C SER A 4 -11.71 -10.83 -10.44
N ILE A 5 -11.04 -9.95 -11.15
CA ILE A 5 -10.11 -10.29 -12.22
C ILE A 5 -8.74 -9.73 -11.87
N ASN A 6 -7.71 -10.47 -12.26
CA ASN A 6 -6.32 -10.05 -12.04
C ASN A 6 -5.49 -10.43 -13.28
N PHE A 7 -4.89 -9.43 -13.90
CA PHE A 7 -3.99 -9.59 -15.05
C PHE A 7 -2.55 -9.38 -14.60
N TRP A 8 -1.70 -10.35 -14.83
CA TRP A 8 -0.25 -10.23 -14.62
C TRP A 8 0.48 -10.19 -15.95
N TYR A 9 1.08 -9.05 -16.25
CA TYR A 9 1.97 -8.88 -17.38
C TYR A 9 3.40 -9.24 -16.95
N ARG A 10 4.06 -10.11 -17.72
CA ARG A 10 5.43 -10.54 -17.46
C ARG A 10 6.41 -9.47 -17.92
N VAL A 11 6.28 -8.27 -17.37
CA VAL A 11 7.15 -7.12 -17.61
C VAL A 11 7.19 -6.25 -16.37
N GLY A 12 8.39 -5.90 -15.94
CA GLY A 12 8.64 -4.98 -14.84
C GLY A 12 9.81 -4.06 -15.18
N SER A 13 10.31 -3.31 -14.20
CA SER A 13 11.43 -2.39 -14.46
C SER A 13 12.70 -3.09 -14.89
N LYS A 14 12.89 -4.39 -14.61
CA LYS A 14 14.03 -5.17 -15.09
C LYS A 14 14.11 -5.29 -16.60
N ASP A 15 12.97 -5.19 -17.29
CA ASP A 15 12.85 -5.38 -18.73
C ASP A 15 12.98 -4.05 -19.50
N GLU A 16 13.27 -2.96 -18.80
CA GLU A 16 13.41 -1.62 -19.37
C GLU A 16 14.73 -1.46 -20.13
N VAL A 17 14.69 -0.63 -21.16
CA VAL A 17 15.88 -0.34 -21.98
C VAL A 17 16.71 0.75 -21.28
N VAL A 18 18.01 0.71 -21.46
CA VAL A 18 18.93 1.73 -20.95
C VAL A 18 18.47 3.14 -21.35
N ARG A 19 18.41 4.07 -20.40
CA ARG A 19 17.88 5.42 -20.54
C ARG A 19 16.38 5.50 -20.80
N ARG A 20 15.64 4.48 -20.35
CA ARG A 20 14.18 4.43 -20.36
C ARG A 20 13.66 3.85 -19.04
N SER A 21 14.29 4.28 -17.93
CA SER A 21 13.87 3.83 -16.59
C SER A 21 12.54 4.45 -16.17
N GLY A 22 11.78 3.68 -15.41
CA GLY A 22 10.43 4.08 -14.95
C GLY A 22 9.34 3.84 -15.99
N PHE A 23 9.65 3.21 -17.13
CA PHE A 23 8.69 2.96 -18.21
C PHE A 23 7.62 1.95 -17.81
N ALA A 24 7.98 0.87 -17.13
CA ALA A 24 7.02 -0.13 -16.68
C ALA A 24 5.98 0.51 -15.72
N HIS A 25 6.43 1.37 -14.83
CA HIS A 25 5.55 2.09 -13.91
C HIS A 25 4.77 3.21 -14.61
N LEU A 26 5.39 4.00 -15.48
CA LEU A 26 4.68 4.97 -16.31
C LEU A 26 3.60 4.27 -17.15
N PHE A 27 3.91 3.07 -17.64
CA PHE A 27 2.96 2.28 -18.42
C PHE A 27 1.76 1.81 -17.59
N GLU A 28 1.99 1.45 -16.33
CA GLU A 28 0.90 1.17 -15.39
C GLU A 28 -0.10 2.32 -15.36
N HIS A 29 0.37 3.56 -15.21
CA HIS A 29 -0.48 4.76 -15.22
C HIS A 29 -1.17 4.99 -16.57
N LEU A 30 -0.45 4.81 -17.68
CA LEU A 30 -0.99 5.01 -19.02
C LEU A 30 -2.14 4.06 -19.35
N MET A 31 -2.19 2.87 -18.76
CA MET A 31 -3.26 1.90 -18.94
C MET A 31 -4.64 2.41 -18.50
N PHE A 32 -4.70 3.47 -17.71
CA PHE A 32 -5.94 4.10 -17.26
C PHE A 32 -6.33 5.35 -18.09
N MET A 33 -5.55 5.70 -19.14
CA MET A 33 -5.80 6.93 -19.93
C MET A 33 -6.87 6.80 -21.00
N GLY A 34 -7.55 5.65 -21.04
CA GLY A 34 -8.68 5.40 -21.91
C GLY A 34 -8.32 5.15 -23.38
N THR A 35 -9.28 4.58 -24.08
CA THR A 35 -9.25 4.22 -25.50
C THR A 35 -10.36 4.96 -26.24
N ASP A 36 -10.55 4.69 -27.55
CA ASP A 36 -11.70 5.25 -28.30
C ASP A 36 -13.05 4.72 -27.80
N ARG A 37 -13.10 3.45 -27.35
CA ARG A 37 -14.32 2.83 -26.80
C ARG A 37 -14.60 3.27 -25.35
N VAL A 38 -13.52 3.52 -24.59
CA VAL A 38 -13.56 3.90 -23.17
C VAL A 38 -12.79 5.22 -22.99
N PRO A 39 -13.30 6.35 -23.54
CA PRO A 39 -12.58 7.62 -23.53
C PRO A 39 -12.58 8.29 -22.15
N GLY A 40 -11.52 9.02 -21.86
CA GLY A 40 -11.40 9.86 -20.66
C GLY A 40 -11.51 9.06 -19.37
N ASN A 41 -12.39 9.51 -18.48
CA ASN A 41 -12.66 8.87 -17.18
C ASN A 41 -13.77 7.80 -17.22
N LYS A 42 -14.18 7.36 -18.41
CA LYS A 42 -15.28 6.38 -18.55
C LYS A 42 -14.95 5.06 -17.84
N PHE A 43 -13.68 4.67 -17.77
CA PHE A 43 -13.25 3.49 -17.02
C PHE A 43 -13.69 3.61 -15.55
N ASP A 44 -13.27 4.67 -14.87
CA ASP A 44 -13.60 4.91 -13.47
C ASP A 44 -15.10 5.08 -13.26
N THR A 45 -15.78 5.81 -14.15
CA THR A 45 -17.23 5.98 -14.09
C THR A 45 -17.98 4.64 -14.17
N LEU A 46 -17.55 3.71 -15.03
CA LEU A 46 -18.14 2.37 -15.11
C LEU A 46 -17.86 1.54 -13.87
N MET A 47 -16.65 1.66 -13.31
CA MET A 47 -16.28 0.98 -12.06
C MET A 47 -17.11 1.51 -10.89
N GLU A 48 -17.14 2.81 -10.68
CA GLU A 48 -17.86 3.46 -9.57
C GLU A 48 -19.37 3.19 -9.65
N SER A 49 -19.99 3.41 -10.83
CA SER A 49 -21.41 3.17 -11.00
C SER A 49 -21.82 1.69 -10.85
N GLY A 50 -20.89 0.78 -11.12
CA GLY A 50 -21.09 -0.66 -10.92
C GLY A 50 -20.78 -1.15 -9.50
N GLY A 51 -20.32 -0.28 -8.62
CA GLY A 51 -19.85 -0.66 -7.28
C GLY A 51 -18.55 -1.45 -7.30
N GLY A 52 -17.71 -1.25 -8.33
CA GLY A 52 -16.41 -1.89 -8.49
C GLY A 52 -15.28 -1.06 -7.91
N ALA A 53 -14.15 -1.72 -7.70
CA ALA A 53 -12.87 -1.12 -7.35
C ALA A 53 -11.78 -1.67 -8.25
N ASN A 54 -10.77 -0.87 -8.56
CA ASN A 54 -9.61 -1.28 -9.35
C ASN A 54 -8.33 -0.71 -8.77
N ASN A 55 -7.23 -1.35 -9.08
CA ASN A 55 -5.89 -0.85 -8.82
C ASN A 55 -4.88 -1.58 -9.72
N ALA A 56 -3.63 -1.14 -9.65
CA ALA A 56 -2.52 -1.76 -10.32
C ALA A 56 -1.27 -1.69 -9.45
N SER A 57 -0.23 -2.43 -9.81
CA SER A 57 1.09 -2.28 -9.21
C SER A 57 2.19 -2.74 -10.16
N THR A 58 3.33 -2.06 -10.10
CA THR A 58 4.55 -2.43 -10.81
C THR A 58 5.64 -2.79 -9.81
N SER A 59 6.33 -3.89 -10.08
CA SER A 59 7.55 -4.27 -9.39
C SER A 59 8.71 -4.34 -10.38
N SER A 60 9.87 -4.71 -9.89
CA SER A 60 10.99 -5.00 -10.79
C SER A 60 10.70 -6.12 -11.79
N ASP A 61 9.84 -7.07 -11.44
CA ASP A 61 9.62 -8.28 -12.21
C ASP A 61 8.33 -8.29 -13.04
N ARG A 62 7.28 -7.63 -12.57
CA ARG A 62 5.94 -7.73 -13.17
C ARG A 62 5.14 -6.45 -13.01
N THR A 63 4.11 -6.31 -13.85
CA THR A 63 3.04 -5.30 -13.69
C THR A 63 1.71 -6.02 -13.64
N ASN A 64 0.86 -5.72 -12.65
CA ASN A 64 -0.47 -6.30 -12.59
C ASN A 64 -1.56 -5.22 -12.52
N TYR A 65 -2.74 -5.60 -13.01
CA TYR A 65 -3.97 -4.83 -12.97
C TYR A 65 -5.05 -5.71 -12.40
N PHE A 66 -5.76 -5.23 -11.42
CA PHE A 66 -6.82 -6.01 -10.78
C PHE A 66 -8.05 -5.16 -10.50
N SER A 67 -9.18 -5.78 -10.71
CA SER A 67 -10.48 -5.16 -10.52
C SER A 67 -11.42 -6.12 -9.83
N SER A 68 -12.27 -5.61 -8.96
CA SER A 68 -13.28 -6.40 -8.26
C SER A 68 -14.60 -5.64 -8.13
N GLY A 69 -15.68 -6.38 -7.91
CA GLY A 69 -17.00 -5.78 -7.73
C GLY A 69 -18.10 -6.83 -7.59
N PRO A 70 -19.37 -6.40 -7.58
CA PRO A 70 -20.49 -7.32 -7.65
C PRO A 70 -20.38 -8.27 -8.84
N ALA A 71 -20.76 -9.54 -8.67
CA ALA A 71 -20.57 -10.58 -9.70
C ALA A 71 -21.18 -10.24 -11.07
N GLN A 72 -22.28 -9.48 -11.09
CA GLN A 72 -22.88 -8.99 -12.34
C GLN A 72 -22.01 -7.99 -13.11
N LEU A 73 -21.02 -7.38 -12.46
CA LEU A 73 -20.07 -6.47 -13.11
C LEU A 73 -18.98 -7.20 -13.90
N LEU A 74 -18.77 -8.50 -13.65
CA LEU A 74 -17.69 -9.29 -14.24
C LEU A 74 -17.58 -9.18 -15.78
N PRO A 75 -18.66 -9.18 -16.57
CA PRO A 75 -18.56 -8.96 -18.02
C PRO A 75 -17.97 -7.59 -18.38
N THR A 76 -18.31 -6.55 -17.62
CA THR A 76 -17.77 -5.20 -17.82
C THR A 76 -16.29 -5.14 -17.45
N LEU A 77 -15.88 -5.77 -16.34
CA LEU A 77 -14.48 -5.84 -15.94
C LEU A 77 -13.63 -6.49 -17.04
N LEU A 78 -14.06 -7.64 -17.52
CA LEU A 78 -13.37 -8.37 -18.60
C LEU A 78 -13.30 -7.55 -19.91
N TRP A 79 -14.38 -6.86 -20.24
CA TRP A 79 -14.44 -6.02 -21.44
C TRP A 79 -13.49 -4.82 -21.35
N LEU A 80 -13.41 -4.15 -20.19
CA LEU A 80 -12.51 -3.03 -19.96
C LEU A 80 -11.04 -3.43 -20.12
N ASP A 81 -10.65 -4.59 -19.59
CA ASP A 81 -9.29 -5.09 -19.72
C ASP A 81 -8.96 -5.59 -21.14
N ALA A 82 -9.92 -6.21 -21.81
CA ALA A 82 -9.76 -6.59 -23.22
C ALA A 82 -9.58 -5.36 -24.11
N ASP A 83 -10.37 -4.31 -23.88
CA ASP A 83 -10.31 -3.06 -24.61
C ASP A 83 -8.94 -2.37 -24.50
N ARG A 84 -8.44 -2.21 -23.27
CA ARG A 84 -7.12 -1.57 -23.09
C ARG A 84 -5.96 -2.42 -23.60
N LEU A 85 -6.04 -3.74 -23.54
CA LEU A 85 -5.02 -4.63 -24.12
C LEU A 85 -5.00 -4.57 -25.64
N GLU A 86 -6.16 -4.42 -26.29
CA GLU A 86 -6.27 -4.34 -27.74
C GLU A 86 -5.86 -2.97 -28.28
N ASP A 87 -6.30 -1.88 -27.67
CA ASP A 87 -6.43 -0.59 -28.36
C ASP A 87 -5.65 0.58 -27.72
N LEU A 88 -5.12 0.44 -26.49
CA LEU A 88 -4.48 1.54 -25.79
C LEU A 88 -3.33 2.18 -26.60
N ALA A 89 -2.45 1.37 -27.18
CA ALA A 89 -1.31 1.89 -27.96
C ALA A 89 -1.72 2.75 -29.14
N ARG A 90 -2.83 2.39 -29.80
CA ARG A 90 -3.35 3.13 -30.96
C ARG A 90 -3.84 4.52 -30.56
N THR A 91 -4.46 4.63 -29.38
CA THR A 91 -5.07 5.86 -28.87
C THR A 91 -4.11 6.71 -28.03
N MET A 92 -2.85 6.26 -27.87
CA MET A 92 -1.84 6.99 -27.13
C MET A 92 -1.35 8.21 -27.92
N ASP A 93 -1.39 9.37 -27.26
CA ASP A 93 -0.97 10.65 -27.78
C ASP A 93 -0.05 11.40 -26.82
N GLN A 94 0.42 12.58 -27.22
CA GLN A 94 1.35 13.38 -26.45
C GLN A 94 0.71 13.93 -25.16
N GLU A 95 -0.56 14.30 -25.20
CA GLU A 95 -1.27 14.87 -24.04
C GLU A 95 -1.39 13.85 -22.91
N LYS A 96 -1.79 12.62 -23.22
CA LYS A 96 -1.86 11.50 -22.27
C LYS A 96 -0.52 11.19 -21.66
N LEU A 97 0.53 11.14 -22.49
CA LEU A 97 1.89 10.89 -22.04
C LEU A 97 2.37 11.99 -21.09
N ASP A 98 2.24 13.25 -21.46
CA ASP A 98 2.72 14.38 -20.66
C ASP A 98 2.01 14.43 -19.30
N LYS A 99 0.70 14.20 -19.30
CA LYS A 99 -0.09 14.16 -18.07
C LYS A 99 0.41 13.08 -17.09
N GLN A 100 0.62 11.86 -17.57
CA GLN A 100 1.05 10.76 -16.69
C GLN A 100 2.53 10.86 -16.31
N ARG A 101 3.37 11.37 -17.20
CA ARG A 101 4.76 11.71 -16.87
C ARG A 101 4.86 12.65 -15.67
N ASP A 102 4.05 13.71 -15.65
CA ASP A 102 4.02 14.66 -14.55
C ASP A 102 3.51 14.01 -13.24
N VAL A 103 2.50 13.12 -13.33
CA VAL A 103 2.02 12.35 -12.18
C VAL A 103 3.14 11.48 -11.60
N VAL A 104 3.80 10.65 -12.42
CA VAL A 104 4.88 9.75 -11.97
C VAL A 104 6.07 10.53 -11.39
N ARG A 105 6.44 11.68 -12.02
CA ARG A 105 7.50 12.55 -11.48
C ARG A 105 7.12 13.18 -10.14
N ASN A 106 5.85 13.55 -9.95
CA ASN A 106 5.37 14.04 -8.66
C ASN A 106 5.34 12.92 -7.60
N GLU A 107 4.95 11.72 -7.99
CA GLU A 107 5.00 10.55 -7.12
C GLU A 107 6.43 10.24 -6.67
N ARG A 108 7.41 10.29 -7.58
CA ARG A 108 8.82 10.14 -7.22
C ARG A 108 9.25 11.17 -6.16
N ARG A 109 8.84 12.44 -6.33
CA ARG A 109 9.13 13.46 -5.32
C ARG A 109 8.49 13.15 -3.97
N GLN A 110 7.23 12.72 -3.98
CA GLN A 110 6.47 12.43 -2.74
C GLN A 110 6.95 11.16 -2.05
N SER A 111 7.18 10.09 -2.80
CA SER A 111 7.46 8.76 -2.25
C SER A 111 8.93 8.54 -1.92
N TYR A 112 9.85 9.28 -2.56
CA TYR A 112 11.30 9.10 -2.36
C TYR A 112 12.01 10.40 -1.96
N GLU A 113 11.83 11.51 -2.69
CA GLU A 113 12.69 12.68 -2.50
C GLU A 113 12.29 13.52 -1.28
N ASN A 114 10.99 13.63 -1.00
CA ASN A 114 10.43 14.37 0.14
C ASN A 114 10.06 13.47 1.34
N ARG A 115 10.07 12.16 1.15
CA ARG A 115 9.80 11.22 2.23
C ARG A 115 11.06 11.04 3.09
N PRO A 116 10.95 11.06 4.44
CA PRO A 116 12.05 10.69 5.31
C PRO A 116 12.71 9.37 4.89
N TYR A 117 14.02 9.33 4.80
CA TYR A 117 14.84 8.18 4.37
C TYR A 117 14.65 7.73 2.92
N GLY A 118 13.73 8.31 2.14
CA GLY A 118 13.41 7.84 0.79
C GLY A 118 14.57 7.94 -0.20
N LYS A 119 15.44 8.96 -0.08
CA LYS A 119 16.67 9.07 -0.89
C LYS A 119 17.66 7.96 -0.59
N ALA A 120 17.69 7.48 0.65
CA ALA A 120 18.56 6.37 1.04
C ALA A 120 18.14 5.06 0.36
N GLU A 121 16.83 4.84 0.17
CA GLU A 121 16.31 3.68 -0.57
C GLU A 121 16.87 3.63 -1.99
N LEU A 122 16.80 4.76 -2.70
CA LEU A 122 17.33 4.86 -4.06
C LEU A 122 18.83 4.56 -4.10
N GLN A 123 19.59 5.14 -3.18
CA GLN A 123 21.05 4.97 -3.12
C GLN A 123 21.45 3.54 -2.70
N ILE A 124 20.72 2.89 -1.81
CA ILE A 124 20.98 1.49 -1.43
C ILE A 124 20.85 0.58 -2.65
N GLN A 125 19.81 0.76 -3.47
CA GLN A 125 19.61 -0.03 -4.67
C GLN A 125 20.74 0.17 -5.69
N GLU A 126 21.17 1.40 -5.94
CA GLU A 126 22.31 1.71 -6.80
C GLU A 126 23.64 1.11 -6.29
N MET A 127 23.81 1.04 -4.96
CA MET A 127 24.99 0.43 -4.34
C MET A 127 24.96 -1.10 -4.38
N LEU A 128 23.78 -1.72 -4.31
CA LEU A 128 23.63 -3.17 -4.37
C LEU A 128 23.92 -3.71 -5.77
N TYR A 129 23.49 -3.02 -6.80
CA TYR A 129 23.54 -3.54 -8.16
C TYR A 129 24.48 -2.69 -9.03
N PRO A 130 25.39 -3.33 -9.79
CA PRO A 130 26.28 -2.61 -10.71
C PRO A 130 25.50 -1.95 -11.85
N VAL A 131 26.07 -0.89 -12.42
CA VAL A 131 25.53 -0.25 -13.62
C VAL A 131 25.36 -1.30 -14.73
N GLY A 132 24.19 -1.32 -15.35
CA GLY A 132 23.81 -2.29 -16.37
C GLY A 132 23.12 -3.54 -15.83
N HIS A 133 23.06 -3.74 -14.51
CA HIS A 133 22.22 -4.77 -13.93
C HIS A 133 20.74 -4.34 -14.02
N PRO A 134 19.80 -5.24 -14.37
CA PRO A 134 18.38 -4.89 -14.50
C PRO A 134 17.72 -4.26 -13.26
N TYR A 135 18.24 -4.53 -12.07
CA TYR A 135 17.77 -3.94 -10.82
C TYR A 135 18.57 -2.72 -10.35
N HIS A 136 19.48 -2.18 -11.15
CA HIS A 136 20.29 -1.03 -10.74
C HIS A 136 19.43 0.23 -10.51
N ILE A 137 18.43 0.46 -11.36
CA ILE A 137 17.54 1.60 -11.26
C ILE A 137 16.20 1.18 -10.63
N PRO A 138 15.67 1.96 -9.68
CA PRO A 138 14.40 1.65 -9.04
C PRO A 138 13.21 1.77 -10.00
N VAL A 139 12.13 1.05 -9.67
CA VAL A 139 10.89 0.98 -10.46
C VAL A 139 10.32 2.34 -10.85
N ILE A 140 10.47 3.34 -9.97
CA ILE A 140 9.98 4.70 -10.24
C ILE A 140 10.76 5.43 -11.34
N GLY A 141 11.92 4.93 -11.74
CA GLY A 141 12.79 5.52 -12.75
C GLY A 141 13.48 6.82 -12.33
N THR A 142 14.14 7.48 -13.28
CA THR A 142 14.76 8.80 -13.08
C THR A 142 13.93 9.91 -13.72
N HIS A 143 14.10 11.15 -13.26
CA HIS A 143 13.42 12.31 -13.87
C HIS A 143 13.85 12.51 -15.32
N GLU A 144 15.13 12.28 -15.61
CA GLU A 144 15.74 12.46 -16.93
C GLU A 144 15.18 11.47 -17.96
N ASP A 145 15.06 10.20 -17.56
CA ASP A 145 14.53 9.16 -18.44
C ASP A 145 13.03 9.35 -18.70
N LEU A 146 12.26 9.73 -17.67
CA LEU A 146 10.84 10.03 -17.81
C LEU A 146 10.60 11.25 -18.70
N GLU A 147 11.43 12.31 -18.59
CA GLU A 147 11.35 13.48 -19.46
C GLU A 147 11.67 13.17 -20.92
N ALA A 148 12.62 12.26 -21.14
CA ALA A 148 13.04 11.85 -22.49
C ALA A 148 12.05 10.88 -23.17
N ALA A 149 11.04 10.40 -22.46
CA ALA A 149 10.04 9.47 -22.99
C ALA A 149 9.23 10.10 -24.13
N THR A 150 9.09 9.36 -25.22
CA THR A 150 8.29 9.76 -26.39
C THR A 150 7.08 8.86 -26.57
N VAL A 151 6.06 9.34 -27.30
CA VAL A 151 4.90 8.50 -27.69
C VAL A 151 5.35 7.26 -28.49
N GLY A 152 6.42 7.38 -29.27
CA GLY A 152 7.01 6.24 -29.98
C GLY A 152 7.53 5.17 -29.03
N ASP A 153 8.34 5.56 -28.03
CA ASP A 153 8.85 4.63 -27.01
C ASP A 153 7.71 3.90 -26.28
N VAL A 154 6.62 4.63 -25.95
CA VAL A 154 5.45 4.04 -25.28
C VAL A 154 4.75 3.02 -26.17
N LYS A 155 4.58 3.33 -27.46
CA LYS A 155 3.97 2.38 -28.43
C LYS A 155 4.84 1.14 -28.65
N ASP A 156 6.14 1.31 -28.69
CA ASP A 156 7.09 0.20 -28.84
C ASP A 156 7.12 -0.70 -27.60
N PHE A 157 7.07 -0.11 -26.40
CA PHE A 157 6.98 -0.85 -25.15
C PHE A 157 5.68 -1.68 -25.07
N PHE A 158 4.54 -1.07 -25.43
CA PHE A 158 3.27 -1.77 -25.51
C PHE A 158 3.31 -2.91 -26.52
N ALA A 159 3.79 -2.63 -27.73
CA ALA A 159 3.86 -3.63 -28.80
C ALA A 159 4.76 -4.82 -28.44
N THR A 160 5.76 -4.59 -27.58
CA THR A 160 6.69 -5.61 -27.12
C THR A 160 6.12 -6.44 -25.99
N TYR A 161 5.61 -5.81 -24.95
CA TYR A 161 5.33 -6.49 -23.67
C TYR A 161 3.84 -6.69 -23.39
N TYR A 162 2.95 -5.82 -23.89
CA TYR A 162 1.50 -5.93 -23.67
C TYR A 162 0.86 -6.74 -24.78
N VAL A 163 1.19 -8.01 -24.80
CA VAL A 163 0.77 -8.96 -25.82
C VAL A 163 0.12 -10.19 -25.18
N PRO A 164 -0.83 -10.87 -25.87
CA PRO A 164 -1.59 -11.98 -25.28
C PRO A 164 -0.75 -13.12 -24.72
N ASN A 165 0.42 -13.37 -25.32
CA ASN A 165 1.33 -14.43 -24.87
C ASN A 165 2.28 -14.00 -23.73
N ASN A 166 2.16 -12.76 -23.22
CA ASN A 166 2.93 -12.23 -22.10
C ASN A 166 2.09 -11.87 -20.89
N VAL A 167 0.84 -12.30 -20.85
CA VAL A 167 -0.11 -11.99 -19.78
C VAL A 167 -0.80 -13.25 -19.28
N SER A 168 -1.05 -13.34 -17.99
CA SER A 168 -1.93 -14.32 -17.38
C SER A 168 -3.16 -13.64 -16.79
N LEU A 169 -4.31 -14.23 -16.98
CA LEU A 169 -5.59 -13.77 -16.43
C LEU A 169 -6.09 -14.78 -15.40
N CYS A 170 -6.35 -14.30 -14.19
CA CYS A 170 -7.09 -15.04 -13.20
C CYS A 170 -8.45 -14.39 -12.94
N VAL A 171 -9.51 -15.20 -12.92
CA VAL A 171 -10.86 -14.79 -12.54
C VAL A 171 -11.28 -15.59 -11.31
N ALA A 172 -11.65 -14.89 -10.25
CA ALA A 172 -12.06 -15.51 -8.98
C ALA A 172 -13.39 -14.92 -8.50
N GLY A 173 -14.21 -15.72 -7.86
CA GLY A 173 -15.47 -15.25 -7.26
C GLY A 173 -16.69 -16.07 -7.60
N ASP A 174 -17.87 -15.46 -7.51
CA ASP A 174 -19.17 -16.08 -7.72
C ASP A 174 -19.61 -15.94 -9.19
N PHE A 175 -19.28 -16.90 -10.02
CA PHE A 175 -19.68 -16.95 -11.42
C PHE A 175 -19.82 -18.38 -11.93
N ASP A 176 -20.58 -18.53 -13.03
CA ASP A 176 -20.71 -19.81 -13.74
C ASP A 176 -19.60 -19.93 -14.80
N PRO A 177 -18.64 -20.84 -14.64
CA PRO A 177 -17.57 -21.04 -15.62
C PRO A 177 -18.05 -21.35 -17.03
N ALA A 178 -19.22 -21.98 -17.18
CA ALA A 178 -19.81 -22.31 -18.49
C ALA A 178 -20.23 -21.04 -19.26
N LYS A 179 -20.55 -19.96 -18.55
CA LYS A 179 -20.90 -18.66 -19.13
C LYS A 179 -19.68 -17.76 -19.34
N ILE A 180 -18.74 -17.79 -18.40
CA ILE A 180 -17.59 -16.86 -18.41
C ILE A 180 -16.53 -17.31 -19.43
N LYS A 181 -16.25 -18.61 -19.57
CA LYS A 181 -15.29 -19.09 -20.57
C LYS A 181 -15.58 -18.64 -22.00
N PRO A 182 -16.83 -18.77 -22.53
CA PRO A 182 -17.16 -18.25 -23.84
C PRO A 182 -17.02 -16.73 -23.95
N LEU A 183 -17.35 -15.99 -22.87
CA LEU A 183 -17.18 -14.55 -22.85
C LEU A 183 -15.71 -14.15 -22.94
N ILE A 184 -14.83 -14.77 -22.17
CA ILE A 184 -13.37 -14.56 -22.24
C ILE A 184 -12.87 -14.89 -23.64
N ALA A 185 -13.28 -16.03 -24.21
CA ALA A 185 -12.91 -16.42 -25.56
C ALA A 185 -13.37 -15.40 -26.60
N GLY A 186 -14.58 -14.83 -26.45
CA GLY A 186 -15.09 -13.78 -27.33
C GLY A 186 -14.35 -12.44 -27.23
N LEU A 187 -13.93 -12.07 -26.02
CA LEU A 187 -13.23 -10.80 -25.77
C LEU A 187 -11.73 -10.84 -26.11
N PHE A 188 -11.06 -11.93 -25.80
CA PHE A 188 -9.61 -12.04 -25.93
C PHE A 188 -9.14 -12.98 -27.08
N GLY A 189 -10.02 -13.84 -27.58
CA GLY A 189 -9.64 -14.87 -28.55
C GLY A 189 -9.24 -14.35 -29.92
N ASN A 190 -9.61 -13.13 -30.27
CA ASN A 190 -9.21 -12.46 -31.51
C ASN A 190 -7.86 -11.75 -31.41
N LEU A 191 -7.30 -11.64 -30.22
CA LEU A 191 -5.99 -11.03 -30.01
C LEU A 191 -4.91 -11.98 -30.52
N SER A 192 -4.21 -11.56 -31.56
CA SER A 192 -3.20 -12.39 -32.17
C SER A 192 -1.96 -12.52 -31.29
N ARG A 193 -1.47 -13.75 -31.12
CA ARG A 193 -0.15 -13.98 -30.54
C ARG A 193 0.92 -13.21 -31.33
N ARG A 194 1.84 -12.57 -30.61
CA ARG A 194 3.01 -11.89 -31.16
C ARG A 194 4.30 -12.67 -30.84
N GLY A 195 5.46 -12.15 -31.25
CA GLY A 195 6.75 -12.69 -30.84
C GLY A 195 6.87 -12.74 -29.32
N ASP A 196 7.65 -13.68 -28.80
CA ASP A 196 7.89 -13.74 -27.37
C ASP A 196 8.74 -12.53 -26.94
N PRO A 197 8.30 -11.76 -25.94
CA PRO A 197 9.04 -10.59 -25.48
C PRO A 197 10.42 -10.99 -24.93
N PRO A 198 11.43 -10.14 -25.12
CA PRO A 198 12.71 -10.33 -24.45
C PRO A 198 12.54 -10.09 -22.95
N HIS A 199 13.05 -11.01 -22.13
CA HIS A 199 13.11 -10.84 -20.68
C HIS A 199 14.56 -10.71 -20.23
N ALA A 200 14.78 -9.75 -19.32
CA ALA A 200 16.09 -9.54 -18.76
C ALA A 200 16.54 -10.74 -17.93
N THR A 201 17.82 -11.09 -18.09
CA THR A 201 18.52 -12.07 -17.27
C THR A 201 19.77 -11.43 -16.70
N ALA A 202 20.19 -11.84 -15.52
CA ALA A 202 21.44 -11.40 -14.92
C ALA A 202 22.06 -12.53 -14.10
N ALA A 203 23.39 -12.53 -14.03
CA ALA A 203 24.09 -13.39 -13.08
C ALA A 203 23.87 -12.87 -11.65
N PRO A 204 23.85 -13.75 -10.64
CA PRO A 204 23.77 -13.35 -9.25
C PRO A 204 24.91 -12.37 -8.88
N VAL A 205 24.55 -11.26 -8.26
CA VAL A 205 25.53 -10.27 -7.80
C VAL A 205 26.08 -10.72 -6.45
N LYS A 206 27.39 -10.58 -6.26
CA LYS A 206 28.06 -10.76 -4.96
C LYS A 206 28.88 -9.52 -4.64
N LEU A 207 28.72 -9.02 -3.44
CA LEU A 207 29.58 -8.00 -2.91
C LEU A 207 30.79 -8.66 -2.23
N ASP A 208 31.99 -8.29 -2.63
CA ASP A 208 33.26 -8.77 -2.08
C ASP A 208 33.78 -7.94 -0.89
N ARG A 209 33.18 -6.78 -0.69
CA ARG A 209 33.51 -5.83 0.38
C ARG A 209 32.30 -5.07 0.85
N VAL A 210 32.38 -4.54 2.06
CA VAL A 210 31.37 -3.61 2.57
C VAL A 210 31.38 -2.33 1.76
N GLN A 211 30.24 -1.97 1.21
CA GLN A 211 30.01 -0.65 0.63
C GLN A 211 29.32 0.24 1.68
N ARG A 212 29.87 1.44 1.90
CA ARG A 212 29.37 2.37 2.93
C ARG A 212 29.01 3.71 2.32
N ALA A 213 27.85 4.24 2.73
CA ALA A 213 27.48 5.62 2.44
C ALA A 213 26.86 6.28 3.67
N THR A 214 26.99 7.59 3.72
CA THR A 214 26.35 8.43 4.75
C THR A 214 25.72 9.60 4.06
N MET A 215 24.46 9.88 4.41
CA MET A 215 23.75 11.07 3.92
C MET A 215 23.13 11.85 5.07
N LEU A 216 22.90 13.12 4.84
CA LEU A 216 22.07 13.97 5.67
C LEU A 216 20.67 14.02 5.08
N ASP A 217 19.65 13.98 5.92
CA ASP A 217 18.26 14.08 5.49
C ASP A 217 17.41 14.79 6.57
N LYS A 218 16.26 15.29 6.16
CA LYS A 218 15.29 15.96 7.05
C LYS A 218 14.52 14.95 7.90
N VAL A 219 15.24 14.25 8.74
CA VAL A 219 14.72 13.19 9.62
C VAL A 219 14.94 13.56 11.08
N GLN A 220 14.15 12.95 11.96
CA GLN A 220 14.29 13.15 13.40
C GLN A 220 15.25 12.16 14.04
N LEU A 221 15.29 10.95 13.56
CA LEU A 221 16.09 9.86 14.09
C LEU A 221 17.15 9.42 13.10
N PRO A 222 18.37 9.10 13.54
CA PRO A 222 19.36 8.47 12.68
C PRO A 222 18.92 7.07 12.28
N LEU A 223 19.17 6.71 11.01
CA LEU A 223 18.94 5.36 10.48
C LEU A 223 20.29 4.72 10.13
N ILE A 224 20.44 3.44 10.46
CA ILE A 224 21.41 2.56 9.82
C ILE A 224 20.66 1.43 9.12
N ALA A 225 20.90 1.31 7.81
CA ALA A 225 20.34 0.26 6.98
C ALA A 225 21.48 -0.65 6.46
N MET A 226 21.29 -1.96 6.60
CA MET A 226 22.21 -2.98 6.12
C MET A 226 21.49 -3.84 5.09
N ALA A 227 22.04 -3.97 3.90
CA ALA A 227 21.43 -4.73 2.80
C ALA A 227 22.41 -5.78 2.25
N TYR A 228 21.90 -6.97 2.01
CA TYR A 228 22.63 -8.13 1.53
C TYR A 228 21.94 -8.73 0.32
N HIS A 229 22.69 -9.25 -0.66
CA HIS A 229 22.10 -10.10 -1.68
C HIS A 229 21.63 -11.42 -1.08
N SER A 230 20.48 -11.89 -1.52
CA SER A 230 19.78 -13.04 -0.98
C SER A 230 19.26 -13.93 -2.12
N PRO A 231 18.90 -15.20 -1.85
CA PRO A 231 18.35 -16.09 -2.89
C PRO A 231 17.14 -15.50 -3.59
N ALA A 232 17.02 -15.82 -4.88
CA ALA A 232 15.90 -15.35 -5.70
C ALA A 232 14.54 -15.85 -5.18
N ASN A 233 13.50 -15.11 -5.52
CA ASN A 233 12.13 -15.43 -5.13
C ASN A 233 11.75 -16.87 -5.49
N LEU A 234 11.16 -17.57 -4.53
CA LEU A 234 10.75 -18.98 -4.63
C LEU A 234 11.88 -20.00 -4.91
N ALA A 235 13.15 -19.58 -4.88
CA ALA A 235 14.30 -20.48 -4.96
C ALA A 235 14.62 -21.13 -3.59
N GLU A 236 15.60 -22.04 -3.59
CA GLU A 236 16.15 -22.57 -2.33
C GLU A 236 16.78 -21.45 -1.50
N GLY A 237 16.49 -21.40 -0.21
CA GLY A 237 17.00 -20.40 0.71
C GLY A 237 16.09 -19.18 0.87
N ASP A 238 15.18 -18.92 -0.06
CA ASP A 238 14.27 -17.78 0.02
C ASP A 238 13.34 -17.88 1.25
N ALA A 239 12.67 -19.01 1.47
CA ALA A 239 11.84 -19.23 2.66
C ALA A 239 12.64 -19.25 3.96
N GLU A 240 13.86 -19.81 3.93
CA GLU A 240 14.75 -19.79 5.08
C GLU A 240 15.17 -18.36 5.48
N MET A 241 15.40 -17.49 4.50
CA MET A 241 15.74 -16.10 4.79
C MET A 241 14.54 -15.29 5.28
N ASP A 242 13.33 -15.55 4.79
CA ASP A 242 12.11 -15.01 5.39
C ASP A 242 11.97 -15.40 6.87
N LEU A 243 12.19 -16.68 7.17
CA LEU A 243 12.16 -17.19 8.54
C LEU A 243 13.28 -16.59 9.41
N ALA A 244 14.48 -16.41 8.84
CA ALA A 244 15.58 -15.74 9.51
C ALA A 244 15.24 -14.29 9.86
N ALA A 245 14.66 -13.55 8.91
CA ALA A 245 14.19 -12.17 9.12
C ALA A 245 13.17 -12.10 10.26
N ALA A 246 12.20 -13.01 10.26
CA ALA A 246 11.18 -13.07 11.29
C ALA A 246 11.74 -13.41 12.69
N VAL A 247 12.71 -14.31 12.79
CA VAL A 247 13.38 -14.62 14.07
C VAL A 247 14.18 -13.41 14.56
N LEU A 248 14.82 -12.69 13.64
CA LEU A 248 15.64 -11.53 13.98
C LEU A 248 14.82 -10.32 14.42
N SER A 249 13.64 -10.06 13.81
CA SER A 249 12.96 -8.79 14.06
C SER A 249 11.44 -8.86 14.31
N ALA A 250 10.76 -9.99 14.08
CA ALA A 250 9.32 -10.02 14.20
C ALA A 250 8.84 -10.11 15.66
N GLY A 251 8.25 -9.01 16.16
CA GLY A 251 7.69 -8.91 17.51
C GLY A 251 8.72 -8.68 18.61
N LYS A 252 8.20 -8.43 19.80
CA LYS A 252 9.01 -7.95 20.96
C LYS A 252 10.02 -8.96 21.50
N THR A 253 9.84 -10.24 21.22
CA THR A 253 10.73 -11.32 21.68
C THR A 253 11.80 -11.69 20.65
N SER A 254 11.78 -11.09 19.47
CA SER A 254 12.78 -11.30 18.43
C SER A 254 14.16 -10.79 18.85
N ARG A 255 15.21 -11.38 18.29
CA ARG A 255 16.57 -11.20 18.81
C ARG A 255 17.07 -9.77 18.74
N LEU A 256 16.94 -9.12 17.57
CA LEU A 256 17.37 -7.73 17.41
C LEU A 256 16.49 -6.76 18.20
N TYR A 257 15.17 -6.98 18.24
CA TYR A 257 14.29 -6.12 19.04
C TYR A 257 14.63 -6.21 20.51
N LYS A 258 14.76 -7.44 21.04
CA LYS A 258 15.12 -7.65 22.44
C LYS A 258 16.45 -6.97 22.76
N ARG A 259 17.48 -7.19 21.95
CA ARG A 259 18.83 -6.64 22.18
C ARG A 259 18.85 -5.12 22.07
N LEU A 260 18.39 -4.56 20.95
CA LEU A 260 18.60 -3.14 20.61
C LEU A 260 17.58 -2.21 21.25
N VAL A 261 16.31 -2.64 21.34
CA VAL A 261 15.20 -1.79 21.78
C VAL A 261 14.93 -1.98 23.27
N TYR A 262 14.92 -3.22 23.76
CA TYR A 262 14.55 -3.53 25.14
C TYR A 262 15.72 -3.52 26.11
N ASP A 263 16.79 -4.28 25.83
CA ASP A 263 17.94 -4.44 26.73
C ASP A 263 18.87 -3.22 26.65
N ASP A 264 19.49 -2.96 25.50
CA ASP A 264 20.48 -1.91 25.30
C ASP A 264 19.91 -0.51 25.18
N LYS A 265 18.65 -0.39 24.79
CA LYS A 265 17.89 0.87 24.60
C LYS A 265 18.57 1.86 23.64
N ILE A 266 19.27 1.34 22.62
CA ILE A 266 19.98 2.14 21.63
C ILE A 266 19.15 2.38 20.35
N ALA A 267 18.11 1.61 20.12
CA ALA A 267 17.20 1.77 19.01
C ALA A 267 15.79 2.17 19.47
N ALA A 268 15.09 2.92 18.64
CA ALA A 268 13.66 3.16 18.75
C ALA A 268 12.88 2.05 18.04
N GLU A 269 13.40 1.58 16.91
CA GLU A 269 12.79 0.55 16.07
C GLU A 269 13.89 -0.27 15.38
N VAL A 270 13.58 -1.54 15.11
CA VAL A 270 14.38 -2.42 14.27
C VAL A 270 13.46 -3.30 13.43
N SER A 271 13.77 -3.43 12.15
CA SER A 271 13.12 -4.36 11.23
C SER A 271 14.15 -5.17 10.46
N ALA A 272 13.81 -6.40 10.13
CA ALA A 272 14.52 -7.22 9.15
C ALA A 272 13.49 -7.88 8.24
N TYR A 273 13.78 -7.93 6.95
CA TYR A 273 12.91 -8.52 5.96
C TYR A 273 13.68 -8.98 4.74
N GLN A 274 13.07 -9.86 3.97
CA GLN A 274 13.52 -10.24 2.64
C GLN A 274 12.62 -9.60 1.60
N ASP A 275 13.20 -8.88 0.66
CA ASP A 275 12.55 -8.35 -0.54
C ASP A 275 12.87 -9.29 -1.69
N SER A 276 11.93 -10.22 -1.96
CA SER A 276 12.14 -11.33 -2.88
C SER A 276 11.85 -10.94 -4.31
N SER A 277 12.83 -11.07 -5.19
CA SER A 277 12.77 -10.75 -6.62
C SER A 277 13.38 -11.85 -7.49
N GLN A 278 13.02 -11.88 -8.78
CA GLN A 278 13.33 -12.98 -9.73
C GLN A 278 14.82 -13.19 -10.00
N LEU A 279 15.59 -12.11 -10.18
CA LEU A 279 17.00 -12.17 -10.52
C LEU A 279 17.93 -12.18 -9.29
N GLY A 280 17.36 -12.23 -8.11
CA GLY A 280 18.02 -12.19 -6.82
C GLY A 280 17.31 -11.24 -5.88
N SER A 281 17.24 -11.61 -4.62
CA SER A 281 16.52 -10.87 -3.57
C SER A 281 17.46 -10.01 -2.74
N VAL A 282 16.91 -9.17 -1.89
CA VAL A 282 17.64 -8.36 -0.93
C VAL A 282 17.17 -8.70 0.48
N PHE A 283 18.09 -9.15 1.34
CA PHE A 283 17.83 -9.21 2.76
C PHE A 283 18.24 -7.91 3.41
N ARG A 284 17.37 -7.32 4.22
CA ARG A 284 17.57 -6.00 4.77
C ARG A 284 17.34 -5.94 6.27
N ILE A 285 18.14 -5.12 6.93
CA ILE A 285 18.00 -4.79 8.35
C ILE A 285 18.04 -3.27 8.47
N ASP A 286 16.99 -2.68 9.01
CA ASP A 286 16.88 -1.25 9.26
C ASP A 286 16.75 -0.99 10.75
N VAL A 287 17.58 -0.08 11.28
CA VAL A 287 17.55 0.30 12.70
C VAL A 287 17.44 1.82 12.82
N LEU A 288 16.35 2.29 13.39
CA LEU A 288 16.19 3.67 13.80
C LEU A 288 16.82 3.85 15.18
N ALA A 289 17.96 4.52 15.24
CA ALA A 289 18.66 4.77 16.50
C ALA A 289 17.94 5.84 17.34
N ARG A 290 18.07 5.75 18.67
CA ARG A 290 17.58 6.82 19.54
C ARG A 290 18.46 8.07 19.41
N PRO A 291 17.91 9.27 19.72
CA PRO A 291 18.68 10.50 19.67
C PRO A 291 19.96 10.42 20.53
N GLY A 292 21.07 10.91 19.98
CA GLY A 292 22.34 10.94 20.66
C GLY A 292 23.10 9.59 20.74
N ILE A 293 22.55 8.54 20.16
CA ILE A 293 23.24 7.24 20.07
C ILE A 293 24.15 7.23 18.83
N ASP A 294 25.40 6.82 19.06
CA ASP A 294 26.36 6.59 17.99
C ASP A 294 25.96 5.37 17.13
N LEU A 295 25.87 5.55 15.82
CA LEU A 295 25.56 4.49 14.88
C LEU A 295 26.61 3.38 14.83
N ASP A 296 27.88 3.65 15.20
CA ASP A 296 28.91 2.61 15.34
C ASP A 296 28.55 1.62 16.46
N ARG A 297 27.97 2.10 17.55
CA ARG A 297 27.48 1.24 18.63
C ARG A 297 26.31 0.37 18.17
N VAL A 298 25.41 0.94 17.38
CA VAL A 298 24.26 0.21 16.81
C VAL A 298 24.75 -0.86 15.84
N GLU A 299 25.63 -0.49 14.91
CA GLU A 299 26.22 -1.42 13.93
C GLU A 299 26.89 -2.61 14.65
N LYS A 300 27.74 -2.32 15.64
CA LYS A 300 28.41 -3.35 16.43
C LYS A 300 27.43 -4.29 17.12
N ALA A 301 26.36 -3.77 17.71
CA ALA A 301 25.37 -4.59 18.42
C ALA A 301 24.57 -5.48 17.44
N VAL A 302 24.26 -4.98 16.25
CA VAL A 302 23.66 -5.80 15.16
C VAL A 302 24.63 -6.89 14.74
N ASP A 303 25.90 -6.55 14.48
CA ASP A 303 26.91 -7.50 14.02
C ASP A 303 27.16 -8.62 15.05
N GLU A 304 27.22 -8.29 16.33
CA GLU A 304 27.34 -9.29 17.41
C GLU A 304 26.14 -10.26 17.43
N GLU A 305 24.93 -9.77 17.21
CA GLU A 305 23.74 -10.61 17.22
C GLU A 305 23.64 -11.46 15.96
N LEU A 306 23.99 -10.89 14.78
CA LEU A 306 24.07 -11.64 13.53
C LEU A 306 25.14 -12.73 13.61
N ALA A 307 26.31 -12.45 14.19
CA ALA A 307 27.36 -13.46 14.37
C ALA A 307 26.87 -14.65 15.21
N LYS A 308 26.16 -14.39 16.30
CA LYS A 308 25.54 -15.46 17.12
C LYS A 308 24.51 -16.24 16.30
N PHE A 309 23.63 -15.52 15.56
CA PHE A 309 22.60 -16.14 14.77
C PHE A 309 23.16 -17.03 13.65
N VAL A 310 24.18 -16.57 12.96
CA VAL A 310 24.87 -17.35 11.90
C VAL A 310 25.60 -18.58 12.48
N ASP A 311 26.13 -18.47 13.70
CA ASP A 311 26.82 -19.60 14.36
C ASP A 311 25.84 -20.67 14.84
N THR A 312 24.76 -20.28 15.52
CA THR A 312 23.86 -21.21 16.20
C THR A 312 22.57 -21.52 15.43
N GLY A 313 22.15 -20.67 14.50
CA GLY A 313 20.82 -20.69 13.90
C GLY A 313 19.73 -20.25 14.89
N PRO A 314 18.45 -20.32 14.50
CA PRO A 314 17.33 -20.19 15.41
C PRO A 314 17.26 -21.38 16.37
N SER A 315 16.70 -21.22 17.55
CA SER A 315 16.25 -22.36 18.34
C SER A 315 15.05 -23.06 17.67
N ALA A 316 14.83 -24.32 17.99
CA ALA A 316 13.67 -25.05 17.46
C ALA A 316 12.33 -24.34 17.80
N ALA A 317 12.23 -23.78 19.00
CA ALA A 317 11.02 -23.07 19.43
C ALA A 317 10.81 -21.75 18.63
N GLU A 318 11.86 -20.96 18.41
CA GLU A 318 11.78 -19.76 17.56
C GLU A 318 11.35 -20.13 16.15
N LEU A 319 11.96 -21.15 15.55
CA LEU A 319 11.64 -21.56 14.19
C LEU A 319 10.18 -22.01 14.05
N GLU A 320 9.73 -22.91 14.93
CA GLU A 320 8.33 -23.40 14.86
C GLU A 320 7.30 -22.29 15.08
N GLN A 321 7.59 -21.33 15.97
CA GLN A 321 6.74 -20.15 16.14
C GLN A 321 6.64 -19.31 14.85
N ARG A 322 7.75 -19.13 14.13
CA ARG A 322 7.74 -18.36 12.86
C ARG A 322 7.07 -19.11 11.72
N LYS A 323 7.29 -20.41 11.61
CA LYS A 323 6.56 -21.26 10.66
C LYS A 323 5.05 -21.16 10.85
N ALA A 324 4.59 -21.28 12.09
CA ALA A 324 3.17 -21.17 12.41
C ALA A 324 2.60 -19.78 12.00
N ALA A 325 3.37 -18.70 12.24
CA ALA A 325 2.96 -17.35 11.84
C ALA A 325 2.90 -17.17 10.31
N PHE A 326 3.88 -17.71 9.56
CA PHE A 326 3.86 -17.70 8.10
C PHE A 326 2.71 -18.53 7.54
N GLU A 327 2.49 -19.72 8.07
CA GLU A 327 1.37 -20.57 7.67
C GLU A 327 0.01 -19.88 7.89
N LEU A 328 -0.17 -19.25 9.06
CA LEU A 328 -1.37 -18.46 9.34
C LEU A 328 -1.52 -17.30 8.34
N SER A 329 -0.43 -16.58 8.05
CA SER A 329 -0.44 -15.46 7.09
C SER A 329 -0.80 -15.93 5.68
N MET A 330 -0.20 -17.00 5.19
CA MET A 330 -0.50 -17.59 3.88
C MET A 330 -1.94 -18.07 3.76
N LEU A 331 -2.44 -18.77 4.78
CA LEU A 331 -3.83 -19.24 4.80
C LEU A 331 -4.82 -18.08 4.90
N SER A 332 -4.52 -17.08 5.72
CA SER A 332 -5.35 -15.89 5.87
C SER A 332 -5.41 -15.07 4.57
N GLY A 333 -4.31 -15.01 3.83
CA GLY A 333 -4.27 -14.39 2.49
C GLY A 333 -5.26 -15.01 1.51
N LEU A 334 -5.62 -16.30 1.67
CA LEU A 334 -6.59 -16.96 0.82
C LEU A 334 -8.07 -16.68 1.19
N GLN A 335 -8.34 -15.80 2.14
CA GLN A 335 -9.73 -15.49 2.51
C GLN A 335 -10.40 -14.59 1.47
N THR A 336 -9.66 -13.75 0.77
CA THR A 336 -10.22 -12.87 -0.26
C THR A 336 -10.06 -13.47 -1.67
N ILE A 337 -10.98 -13.12 -2.56
CA ILE A 337 -10.92 -13.58 -3.97
C ILE A 337 -9.79 -12.90 -4.73
N GLU A 338 -9.47 -11.64 -4.41
CA GLU A 338 -8.37 -10.88 -4.99
C GLU A 338 -7.03 -11.55 -4.68
N ALA A 339 -6.79 -11.87 -3.40
CA ALA A 339 -5.55 -12.51 -3.00
C ALA A 339 -5.39 -13.92 -3.60
N LYS A 340 -6.51 -14.68 -3.75
CA LYS A 340 -6.47 -15.96 -4.47
C LYS A 340 -6.09 -15.79 -5.93
N ALA A 341 -6.68 -14.79 -6.62
CA ALA A 341 -6.39 -14.51 -8.02
C ALA A 341 -4.91 -14.10 -8.20
N ASP A 342 -4.42 -13.26 -7.33
CA ASP A 342 -3.02 -12.80 -7.35
C ASP A 342 -2.04 -13.94 -7.08
N GLN A 343 -2.33 -14.77 -6.08
CA GLN A 343 -1.50 -15.92 -5.74
C GLN A 343 -1.40 -16.96 -6.86
N LEU A 344 -2.51 -17.21 -7.57
CA LEU A 344 -2.50 -18.11 -8.73
C LEU A 344 -1.66 -17.55 -9.87
N ASN A 345 -1.77 -16.25 -10.15
CA ASN A 345 -0.93 -15.58 -11.15
C ASN A 345 0.56 -15.56 -10.74
N LYS A 346 0.86 -15.34 -9.44
CA LYS A 346 2.23 -15.43 -8.91
C LYS A 346 2.86 -16.79 -9.21
N TYR A 347 2.16 -17.88 -8.94
CA TYR A 347 2.70 -19.22 -9.20
C TYR A 347 2.79 -19.52 -10.67
N GLU A 348 1.82 -19.11 -11.48
CA GLU A 348 1.91 -19.20 -12.94
C GLU A 348 3.13 -18.46 -13.47
N TYR A 349 3.38 -17.25 -12.95
CA TYR A 349 4.52 -16.44 -13.37
C TYR A 349 5.87 -17.10 -13.06
N TYR A 350 6.08 -17.51 -11.79
CA TYR A 350 7.39 -17.98 -11.34
C TYR A 350 7.63 -19.49 -11.58
N TRP A 351 6.57 -20.30 -11.56
CA TRP A 351 6.70 -21.77 -11.66
C TRP A 351 5.98 -22.38 -12.85
N GLY A 352 5.17 -21.62 -13.60
CA GLY A 352 4.35 -22.13 -14.68
C GLY A 352 3.24 -23.10 -14.23
N GLU A 353 2.94 -23.13 -12.93
CA GLU A 353 1.94 -24.02 -12.33
C GLU A 353 1.13 -23.24 -11.28
N PRO A 354 -0.06 -22.76 -11.64
CA PRO A 354 -0.84 -21.91 -10.75
C PRO A 354 -1.29 -22.61 -9.46
N ASN A 355 -1.46 -23.93 -9.46
CA ASN A 355 -1.87 -24.69 -8.28
C ASN A 355 -0.68 -25.09 -7.39
N SER A 356 0.20 -24.15 -7.08
CA SER A 356 1.43 -24.41 -6.31
C SER A 356 1.41 -23.95 -4.86
N PHE A 357 0.24 -23.60 -4.31
CA PHE A 357 0.12 -23.13 -2.91
C PHE A 357 0.71 -24.13 -1.91
N LYS A 358 0.40 -25.42 -2.07
CA LYS A 358 0.95 -26.46 -1.19
C LYS A 358 2.48 -26.53 -1.31
N ARG A 359 3.02 -26.45 -2.51
CA ARG A 359 4.47 -26.44 -2.77
C ARG A 359 5.15 -25.27 -2.08
N ASP A 360 4.55 -24.09 -2.14
CA ASP A 360 5.08 -22.89 -1.49
C ASP A 360 5.00 -23.01 0.05
N LEU A 361 3.88 -23.45 0.60
CA LEU A 361 3.72 -23.68 2.03
C LEU A 361 4.71 -24.74 2.56
N ASP A 362 4.95 -25.81 1.78
CA ASP A 362 5.90 -26.86 2.16
C ASP A 362 7.34 -26.35 2.22
N ARG A 363 7.73 -25.28 1.53
CA ARG A 363 9.07 -24.64 1.66
C ARG A 363 9.28 -24.16 3.09
N TYR A 364 8.31 -23.48 3.68
CA TYR A 364 8.37 -23.00 5.06
C TYR A 364 8.27 -24.14 6.06
N ARG A 365 7.36 -25.10 5.86
CA ARG A 365 7.17 -26.24 6.75
C ARG A 365 8.40 -27.12 6.85
N ASN A 366 9.09 -27.36 5.73
CA ASN A 366 10.26 -28.20 5.63
C ASN A 366 11.57 -27.51 6.04
N ALA A 367 11.57 -26.19 6.23
CA ALA A 367 12.74 -25.49 6.71
C ALA A 367 13.15 -26.04 8.09
N THR A 368 14.45 -26.23 8.28
CA THR A 368 15.04 -26.76 9.52
C THR A 368 15.96 -25.71 10.16
N VAL A 369 16.30 -25.89 11.42
CA VAL A 369 17.31 -25.06 12.10
C VAL A 369 18.62 -25.03 11.28
N ASP A 370 19.02 -26.18 10.78
CA ASP A 370 20.25 -26.29 9.97
C ASP A 370 20.13 -25.62 8.60
N SER A 371 18.97 -25.70 7.93
CA SER A 371 18.77 -25.01 6.64
C SER A 371 18.73 -23.49 6.81
N VAL A 372 18.04 -22.98 7.83
CA VAL A 372 18.02 -21.55 8.13
C VAL A 372 19.42 -21.06 8.51
N ARG A 373 20.14 -21.81 9.34
CA ARG A 373 21.52 -21.49 9.72
C ARG A 373 22.46 -21.49 8.50
N LYS A 374 22.34 -22.50 7.62
CA LYS A 374 23.14 -22.59 6.38
C LYS A 374 22.95 -21.32 5.54
N TRP A 375 21.71 -20.98 5.20
CA TRP A 375 21.42 -19.85 4.35
C TRP A 375 21.76 -18.51 5.00
N SER A 376 21.52 -18.37 6.32
CA SER A 376 21.97 -17.19 7.06
C SER A 376 23.48 -17.00 7.00
N LYS A 377 24.27 -18.08 7.06
CA LYS A 377 25.72 -18.03 6.93
C LYS A 377 26.19 -17.63 5.52
N GLU A 378 25.46 -18.03 4.51
CA GLU A 378 25.75 -17.67 3.11
C GLU A 378 25.40 -16.21 2.80
N VAL A 379 24.31 -15.71 3.35
CA VAL A 379 23.74 -14.37 3.06
C VAL A 379 24.33 -13.30 3.98
N LEU A 380 24.28 -13.51 5.30
CA LEU A 380 24.61 -12.48 6.31
C LEU A 380 26.14 -12.40 6.56
N THR A 381 26.89 -12.24 5.48
CA THR A 381 28.35 -12.17 5.56
C THR A 381 28.81 -10.77 5.99
N PRO A 382 29.78 -10.64 6.91
CA PRO A 382 30.21 -9.32 7.39
C PRO A 382 30.72 -8.39 6.27
N ASN A 383 31.31 -8.94 5.23
CA ASN A 383 31.95 -8.19 4.16
C ASN A 383 31.08 -7.99 2.90
N GLY A 384 30.05 -8.82 2.70
CA GLY A 384 29.23 -8.81 1.48
C GLY A 384 27.95 -7.99 1.65
N ARG A 385 28.06 -6.72 2.03
CA ARG A 385 26.87 -5.89 2.33
C ARG A 385 27.02 -4.42 1.97
N VAL A 386 25.90 -3.76 1.82
CA VAL A 386 25.77 -2.31 1.82
C VAL A 386 25.40 -1.84 3.22
N ILE A 387 26.03 -0.77 3.69
CA ILE A 387 25.65 -0.05 4.90
C ILE A 387 25.39 1.40 4.56
N MET A 388 24.14 1.80 4.73
CA MET A 388 23.69 3.17 4.58
C MET A 388 23.41 3.79 5.94
N ARG A 389 23.97 4.97 6.18
CA ARG A 389 23.70 5.77 7.36
C ARG A 389 22.99 7.04 6.97
N VAL A 390 21.84 7.30 7.57
CA VAL A 390 21.13 8.57 7.40
C VAL A 390 21.15 9.30 8.71
N LEU A 391 21.71 10.51 8.67
CA LEU A 391 21.83 11.37 9.84
C LEU A 391 20.87 12.56 9.71
N PRO A 392 20.28 13.02 10.82
CA PRO A 392 19.50 14.25 10.80
C PRO A 392 20.35 15.44 10.30
N GLU A 393 19.77 16.23 9.39
CA GLU A 393 20.36 17.53 9.06
C GLU A 393 20.44 18.40 10.32
N ALA A 394 21.55 19.08 10.52
CA ALA A 394 21.61 20.08 11.58
C ALA A 394 20.53 21.14 11.33
N PRO A 395 19.80 21.58 12.37
CA PRO A 395 18.80 22.61 12.17
C PRO A 395 19.47 23.84 11.55
N GLU A 396 18.93 24.32 10.43
CA GLU A 396 19.45 25.52 9.69
C GLU A 396 19.48 26.79 10.53
N ARG A 397 18.98 26.73 11.75
CA ARG A 397 18.77 27.89 12.61
C ARG A 397 19.48 27.67 13.95
N ALA A 398 20.34 28.63 14.29
CA ALA A 398 20.85 28.73 15.66
C ALA A 398 19.68 28.77 16.65
N ALA A 399 19.76 27.99 17.70
CA ALA A 399 18.74 27.95 18.75
C ALA A 399 18.41 29.37 19.21
N SER A 400 17.16 29.73 19.13
CA SER A 400 16.64 31.04 19.56
C SER A 400 15.78 30.88 20.81
N ALA A 401 15.57 31.97 21.54
CA ALA A 401 14.64 31.96 22.67
C ALA A 401 13.20 31.53 22.28
N ARG A 402 12.89 31.54 20.96
CA ARG A 402 11.63 31.04 20.40
C ARG A 402 11.54 29.51 20.32
N ASP A 403 12.66 28.82 20.42
CA ASP A 403 12.70 27.34 20.35
C ASP A 403 12.42 26.72 21.73
N ALA A 404 12.50 27.53 22.81
CA ALA A 404 12.06 27.13 24.12
C ALA A 404 10.53 27.17 24.18
N GLN A 405 9.91 25.99 24.33
CA GLN A 405 8.46 25.93 24.56
C GLN A 405 8.11 26.75 25.80
N PRO A 406 7.27 27.78 25.70
CA PRO A 406 6.84 28.52 26.88
C PRO A 406 6.14 27.56 27.82
N LYS A 407 6.42 27.67 29.11
CA LYS A 407 5.66 26.92 30.10
C LYS A 407 4.19 27.31 29.96
N PRO A 408 3.26 26.35 29.96
CA PRO A 408 1.83 26.68 29.96
C PRO A 408 1.57 27.63 31.12
N MET A 409 0.89 28.71 30.85
CA MET A 409 0.32 29.54 31.93
C MET A 409 -0.58 28.65 32.74
N THR A 410 -0.58 28.84 34.06
CA THR A 410 -1.53 28.14 34.93
C THR A 410 -2.94 28.40 34.40
N ALA A 411 -3.62 27.36 33.95
CA ALA A 411 -4.97 27.51 33.46
C ALA A 411 -5.80 28.07 34.60
N GLU A 412 -6.38 29.27 34.43
CA GLU A 412 -7.51 29.65 35.27
C GLU A 412 -8.55 28.56 35.14
N GLN A 413 -9.14 28.14 36.24
CA GLN A 413 -10.17 27.10 36.22
C GLN A 413 -11.26 27.53 35.25
N PHE A 414 -11.42 26.80 34.17
CA PHE A 414 -12.48 27.00 33.21
C PHE A 414 -13.83 26.86 33.98
N LYS A 415 -14.53 27.98 34.19
CA LYS A 415 -15.87 27.96 34.73
C LYS A 415 -16.84 27.79 33.58
N LEU A 416 -17.42 26.59 33.49
CA LEU A 416 -18.54 26.38 32.61
C LEU A 416 -19.67 27.34 33.01
N GLN A 417 -20.14 28.16 32.09
CA GLN A 417 -21.38 28.88 32.28
C GLN A 417 -22.51 27.85 32.40
N SER A 418 -23.26 27.89 33.50
CA SER A 418 -24.42 27.04 33.64
C SER A 418 -25.53 27.51 32.72
N PRO A 419 -26.26 26.62 32.07
CA PRO A 419 -27.42 27.01 31.29
C PRO A 419 -28.54 27.52 32.17
N GLU A 420 -29.38 28.38 31.62
CA GLU A 420 -30.61 28.81 32.24
C GLU A 420 -31.72 27.77 31.95
N PRO A 421 -32.17 26.99 32.93
CA PRO A 421 -33.23 26.01 32.74
C PRO A 421 -34.60 26.67 32.79
N PHE A 422 -35.46 26.39 31.81
CA PHE A 422 -36.88 26.74 31.86
C PHE A 422 -37.72 25.63 31.19
N LYS A 423 -39.03 25.77 31.21
CA LYS A 423 -39.96 24.85 30.52
C LYS A 423 -40.87 25.62 29.59
N LEU A 424 -41.11 25.03 28.42
CA LEU A 424 -42.17 25.52 27.53
C LEU A 424 -43.55 25.23 28.11
N ASN A 425 -44.61 25.90 27.61
CA ASN A 425 -45.98 25.72 28.06
C ASN A 425 -46.50 24.27 27.93
N ASN A 426 -45.92 23.52 26.99
CA ASN A 426 -46.21 22.09 26.75
C ASN A 426 -45.39 21.15 27.65
N GLY A 427 -44.58 21.70 28.57
CA GLY A 427 -43.78 20.94 29.54
C GLY A 427 -42.38 20.51 29.06
N ILE A 428 -41.99 20.81 27.83
CA ILE A 428 -40.65 20.48 27.32
C ILE A 428 -39.58 21.25 28.10
N PRO A 429 -38.60 20.59 28.73
CA PRO A 429 -37.50 21.27 29.41
C PRO A 429 -36.54 21.86 28.39
N VAL A 430 -36.11 23.09 28.63
CA VAL A 430 -35.15 23.81 27.79
C VAL A 430 -33.97 24.24 28.65
N MET A 431 -32.76 24.08 28.08
CA MET A 431 -31.50 24.59 28.62
C MET A 431 -30.98 25.68 27.69
N LEU A 432 -30.96 26.92 28.14
CA LEU A 432 -30.51 28.06 27.35
C LEU A 432 -29.10 28.47 27.75
N TRP A 433 -28.18 28.55 26.76
CA TRP A 433 -26.90 29.22 26.91
C TRP A 433 -26.88 30.48 26.06
N THR A 434 -26.68 31.61 26.67
CA THR A 434 -26.56 32.88 25.95
C THR A 434 -25.08 33.18 25.69
N LYS A 435 -24.71 33.22 24.42
CA LYS A 435 -23.43 33.71 23.94
C LYS A 435 -23.66 34.70 22.83
N SER A 436 -23.20 35.94 23.03
CA SER A 436 -23.46 37.05 22.11
C SER A 436 -22.24 37.48 21.29
N GLU A 437 -21.15 36.69 21.35
CA GLU A 437 -19.93 37.01 20.61
C GLU A 437 -20.07 36.80 19.10
N LEU A 438 -20.97 35.91 18.69
CA LEU A 438 -21.29 35.63 17.29
C LEU A 438 -22.81 35.66 17.09
N PRO A 439 -23.31 36.20 15.97
CA PRO A 439 -24.72 36.23 15.67
C PRO A 439 -25.22 34.86 15.16
N LEU A 440 -25.11 33.84 15.98
CA LEU A 440 -25.48 32.45 15.65
C LEU A 440 -26.51 31.95 16.68
N VAL A 441 -27.49 31.22 16.17
CA VAL A 441 -28.43 30.46 17.00
C VAL A 441 -28.25 28.98 16.73
N ALA A 442 -27.91 28.21 17.73
CA ALA A 442 -27.85 26.76 17.67
C ALA A 442 -28.93 26.16 18.60
N MET A 443 -29.71 25.25 18.07
CA MET A 443 -30.77 24.54 18.80
C MET A 443 -30.57 23.03 18.61
N ALA A 444 -30.74 22.26 19.68
CA ALA A 444 -30.80 20.81 19.61
C ALA A 444 -32.02 20.29 20.38
N VAL A 445 -32.84 19.49 19.75
CA VAL A 445 -33.97 18.79 20.38
C VAL A 445 -33.57 17.32 20.50
N VAL A 446 -33.58 16.81 21.73
CA VAL A 446 -33.19 15.42 22.03
C VAL A 446 -34.43 14.65 22.48
N PHE A 447 -34.71 13.59 21.73
CA PHE A 447 -35.80 12.67 22.05
C PHE A 447 -35.21 11.44 22.77
N ARG A 448 -35.84 11.02 23.83
CA ARG A 448 -35.65 9.69 24.45
C ARG A 448 -36.93 8.89 24.13
N PRO A 449 -36.89 7.86 23.38
CA PRO A 449 -35.85 6.83 23.25
C PRO A 449 -35.10 6.86 21.91
N GLY A 450 -33.87 6.28 21.92
CA GLY A 450 -33.16 5.89 20.74
C GLY A 450 -33.49 4.46 20.28
N HIS A 451 -32.63 3.86 19.50
CA HIS A 451 -32.76 2.53 18.90
C HIS A 451 -33.07 1.39 19.90
N ILE A 452 -32.59 1.51 21.14
CA ILE A 452 -32.74 0.49 22.20
C ILE A 452 -34.20 0.24 22.63
N VAL A 453 -35.12 1.15 22.39
CA VAL A 453 -36.54 1.07 22.77
C VAL A 453 -37.46 0.71 21.61
N GLY A 454 -36.87 0.57 20.41
CA GLY A 454 -37.60 0.17 19.20
C GLY A 454 -38.04 -1.28 19.22
N ASP A 455 -39.11 -1.59 18.47
CA ASP A 455 -39.53 -2.98 18.22
C ASP A 455 -38.39 -3.72 17.49
N THR A 456 -37.86 -4.78 18.10
CA THR A 456 -36.77 -5.60 17.54
C THR A 456 -37.10 -6.20 16.17
N ARG A 457 -38.38 -6.29 15.80
CA ARG A 457 -38.84 -6.73 14.47
C ARG A 457 -38.72 -5.62 13.42
N LYS A 458 -38.45 -4.39 13.83
CA LYS A 458 -38.28 -3.21 12.98
C LYS A 458 -36.91 -2.56 13.24
N ALA A 459 -35.87 -3.39 13.21
CA ALA A 459 -34.51 -2.89 13.38
C ALA A 459 -34.20 -1.78 12.36
N GLY A 460 -33.65 -0.64 12.83
CA GLY A 460 -33.35 0.52 12.00
C GLY A 460 -34.49 1.54 11.86
N ALA A 461 -35.70 1.28 12.38
CA ALA A 461 -36.84 2.18 12.24
C ALA A 461 -36.57 3.59 12.82
N VAL A 462 -35.83 3.70 13.92
CA VAL A 462 -35.47 4.99 14.54
C VAL A 462 -34.47 5.75 13.69
N TYR A 463 -33.50 5.07 13.06
CA TYR A 463 -32.58 5.67 12.11
C TYR A 463 -33.32 6.19 10.87
N LEU A 464 -34.16 5.35 10.26
CA LEU A 464 -34.96 5.75 9.13
C LEU A 464 -35.89 6.93 9.46
N ALA A 465 -36.49 6.92 10.67
CA ALA A 465 -37.32 8.03 11.13
C ALA A 465 -36.53 9.34 11.28
N ALA A 466 -35.26 9.25 11.72
CA ALA A 466 -34.38 10.41 11.78
C ALA A 466 -34.05 10.91 10.37
N ASP A 467 -33.64 10.02 9.47
CA ASP A 467 -33.31 10.35 8.08
C ASP A 467 -34.49 10.91 7.28
N MET A 468 -35.72 10.63 7.69
CA MET A 468 -36.92 11.17 7.06
C MET A 468 -37.37 12.52 7.60
N LEU A 469 -36.70 13.10 8.61
CA LEU A 469 -37.14 14.38 9.20
C LEU A 469 -36.84 15.60 8.32
N ASP A 470 -36.04 15.47 7.27
CA ASP A 470 -35.77 16.49 6.27
C ASP A 470 -36.60 16.31 4.97
N GLU A 471 -37.42 15.27 4.89
CA GLU A 471 -38.31 15.02 3.76
C GLU A 471 -39.60 15.86 3.76
N GLY A 472 -39.70 16.79 4.72
CA GLY A 472 -40.79 17.79 4.80
C GLY A 472 -41.28 18.07 6.20
N ALA A 473 -41.95 19.18 6.40
CA ALA A 473 -42.51 19.55 7.68
C ALA A 473 -43.75 20.45 7.51
N GLY A 474 -44.83 20.09 8.19
CA GLY A 474 -46.12 20.84 8.09
C GLY A 474 -46.69 20.78 6.68
N ASP A 475 -46.82 21.92 6.02
CA ASP A 475 -47.30 22.03 4.64
C ASP A 475 -46.16 22.03 3.60
N LEU A 476 -44.91 21.93 4.03
CA LEU A 476 -43.73 21.92 3.18
C LEU A 476 -43.38 20.48 2.77
N ASP A 477 -43.22 20.24 1.49
CA ASP A 477 -42.62 19.01 0.99
C ASP A 477 -41.06 19.03 1.15
N ALA A 478 -40.36 17.98 0.73
CA ALA A 478 -38.91 17.85 0.88
C ALA A 478 -38.15 19.00 0.20
N LEU A 479 -38.57 19.43 -0.97
CA LEU A 479 -37.91 20.50 -1.72
C LEU A 479 -38.19 21.86 -1.08
N ASP A 480 -39.45 22.14 -0.74
CA ASP A 480 -39.85 23.38 -0.06
C ASP A 480 -39.21 23.53 1.32
N PHE A 481 -39.06 22.41 2.06
CA PHE A 481 -38.36 22.39 3.32
C PHE A 481 -36.87 22.70 3.16
N SER A 482 -36.23 22.06 2.15
CA SER A 482 -34.82 22.30 1.83
C SER A 482 -34.56 23.76 1.44
N ASP A 483 -35.42 24.32 0.58
CA ASP A 483 -35.32 25.72 0.15
C ASP A 483 -35.52 26.70 1.32
N ALA A 484 -36.45 26.40 2.24
CA ALA A 484 -36.66 27.21 3.43
C ALA A 484 -35.41 27.21 4.34
N MET A 485 -34.77 26.05 4.53
CA MET A 485 -33.51 25.94 5.30
C MET A 485 -32.39 26.71 4.62
N GLN A 486 -32.21 26.55 3.31
CA GLN A 486 -31.19 27.26 2.53
C GLN A 486 -31.38 28.78 2.56
N SER A 487 -32.61 29.25 2.43
CA SER A 487 -32.95 30.68 2.48
C SER A 487 -32.57 31.34 3.80
N LEU A 488 -32.59 30.56 4.89
CA LEU A 488 -32.14 31.00 6.23
C LEU A 488 -30.63 30.87 6.41
N GLY A 489 -29.92 30.28 5.48
CA GLY A 489 -28.53 29.86 5.68
C GLY A 489 -28.37 28.80 6.76
N ALA A 490 -29.45 28.08 7.07
CA ALA A 490 -29.54 27.19 8.22
C ALA A 490 -28.93 25.82 7.88
N ARG A 491 -28.28 25.23 8.88
CA ARG A 491 -27.84 23.81 8.83
C ARG A 491 -28.76 22.98 9.71
N PHE A 492 -29.54 22.11 9.09
CA PHE A 492 -30.42 21.16 9.76
C PHE A 492 -29.74 19.77 9.73
N SER A 493 -29.70 19.08 10.88
CA SER A 493 -29.02 17.80 11.02
C SER A 493 -29.78 16.90 11.99
N PRO A 494 -30.63 16.00 11.49
CA PRO A 494 -31.21 14.93 12.29
C PRO A 494 -30.19 13.81 12.48
N SER A 495 -30.25 13.10 13.57
CA SER A 495 -29.41 11.93 13.86
C SER A 495 -30.05 11.02 14.90
N ALA A 496 -29.73 9.74 14.84
CA ALA A 496 -30.15 8.77 15.84
C ALA A 496 -28.98 7.90 16.29
N ASP A 497 -28.97 7.57 17.57
CA ASP A 497 -28.04 6.64 18.17
C ASP A 497 -28.77 5.55 18.98
N ARG A 498 -28.05 4.79 19.79
CA ARG A 498 -28.63 3.72 20.59
C ARG A 498 -29.62 4.19 21.63
N GLU A 499 -29.41 5.37 22.21
CA GLU A 499 -30.12 5.85 23.38
C GLU A 499 -30.98 7.08 23.09
N SER A 500 -30.72 7.77 21.97
CA SER A 500 -31.42 9.00 21.62
C SER A 500 -31.63 9.18 20.12
N MET A 501 -32.54 10.05 19.78
CA MET A 501 -32.66 10.68 18.48
C MET A 501 -32.55 12.19 18.71
N SER A 502 -31.74 12.87 17.92
CA SER A 502 -31.56 14.32 18.05
C SER A 502 -31.78 15.02 16.71
N VAL A 503 -32.31 16.23 16.81
CA VAL A 503 -32.44 17.15 15.68
C VAL A 503 -31.74 18.43 16.04
N SER A 504 -30.72 18.81 15.28
CA SER A 504 -30.01 20.06 15.49
C SER A 504 -30.23 21.03 14.33
N LEU A 505 -30.30 22.29 14.67
CA LEU A 505 -30.42 23.43 13.75
C LEU A 505 -29.41 24.49 14.17
N THR A 506 -28.66 24.98 13.19
CA THR A 506 -27.80 26.17 13.38
C THR A 506 -28.09 27.17 12.28
N VAL A 507 -28.31 28.41 12.66
CA VAL A 507 -28.61 29.54 11.78
C VAL A 507 -27.84 30.78 12.24
#